data_88dfc08c7c97585be6d07fce8ab6a43a
#
_entry.id   88dfc08c7c97585be6d07fce8ab6a43a
#
_cell.length_a   1.000
_cell.length_b   1.000
_cell.length_c   1.000
_cell.angle_alpha   90.00
_cell.angle_beta   90.00
_cell.angle_gamma   90.00
#
_symmetry.space_group_name_H-M   'P 1'
#
loop_
_entity.id
_entity.type
_entity.pdbx_description
1 polymer ?
#
loop_
_entity_poly.entity_id
_entity_poly.type
_entity_poly.pdbx_seq_one_letter_code
_entity_poly.pdbx_strand_id
1 'polypeptide(L)'
;MNITYNNLYSPSDLLTFSDVPNILKLKENISGYEGTFSFFFSGNLASTVTANSQYHVTFLDETVTNVMNPEDAKNKYFYISSDPISTAASFAQALRNCSSLMADFTIAFDDNEVELKGRTLGDKWTNVPHYLDTNIPSQYLTYESYPGTAEPSDVFMSKVLVDVMKDYDDNSSQYITTLEKTFYGNECGFNMSPILSTFSEYGETNKYRFIIGTISQDGTYYQRGSMSGYTTCGYEANQSDRYKYLNTVELVLNTNRNQVRYIYGTKLDYSILWGGNTSQTIIYSLKNSTLTEIYSTTETFNPQSYTSHIVDKTWTIPNAYKNIAVYLDVMIGNKTVRFKVIKPLKATEYFQRVYWRNEYGGIEFFDFTSSRSESDSLDINTYEKNIYDFYEAKDGQNRPIYEQKKIYSNDYNKSVKLTSHLLEENGKWFANSLARSKKVWTEINGRIHYIIPKSVEVSEDNTYNNIYTATLTYEYSDLS
;
A
#
# COMPACT_ATOMS: atom_id res chain seq x y z
N MET A 1 25.21 5.88 -4.29
CA MET A 1 23.72 5.75 -4.29
C MET A 1 23.29 4.80 -3.21
N ASN A 2 22.34 5.21 -2.38
CA ASN A 2 21.74 4.35 -1.34
C ASN A 2 20.42 3.79 -1.86
N ILE A 3 20.25 2.49 -1.75
CA ILE A 3 19.04 1.78 -2.17
C ILE A 3 18.35 1.27 -0.93
N THR A 4 17.08 1.60 -0.77
CA THR A 4 16.24 1.09 0.32
C THR A 4 14.95 0.48 -0.21
N TYR A 5 14.48 -0.58 0.42
CA TYR A 5 13.19 -1.20 0.12
C TYR A 5 12.37 -1.30 1.41
N ASN A 6 11.19 -0.72 1.41
CA ASN A 6 10.35 -0.58 2.59
C ASN A 6 11.08 0.07 3.78
N ASN A 7 11.95 1.05 3.49
CA ASN A 7 12.84 1.74 4.42
C ASN A 7 13.98 0.89 5.03
N LEU A 8 14.23 -0.30 4.46
CA LEU A 8 15.34 -1.18 4.87
C LEU A 8 16.48 -1.11 3.87
N TYR A 9 17.73 -1.09 4.37
CA TYR A 9 18.91 -1.16 3.54
C TYR A 9 19.23 -2.64 3.23
N SER A 10 19.32 -2.97 1.94
CA SER A 10 19.70 -4.29 1.44
C SER A 10 19.05 -5.44 2.22
N PRO A 11 17.72 -5.48 2.35
CA PRO A 11 17.06 -6.53 3.07
C PRO A 11 17.32 -7.87 2.38
N SER A 12 17.88 -8.83 3.12
CA SER A 12 17.95 -10.24 2.70
C SER A 12 16.79 -11.00 3.31
N ASP A 13 16.29 -12.00 2.60
CA ASP A 13 15.27 -12.92 3.10
C ASP A 13 13.98 -12.23 3.59
N LEU A 14 13.59 -11.14 2.92
CA LEU A 14 12.39 -10.41 3.23
C LEU A 14 11.18 -10.99 2.50
N LEU A 15 10.16 -11.39 3.24
CA LEU A 15 8.85 -11.71 2.70
C LEU A 15 7.98 -10.46 2.70
N THR A 16 7.52 -10.05 1.53
CA THR A 16 6.61 -8.91 1.35
C THR A 16 5.22 -9.38 0.92
N PHE A 17 4.20 -8.59 1.27
CA PHE A 17 2.83 -8.83 0.83
C PHE A 17 2.52 -7.95 -0.38
N SER A 18 2.05 -8.57 -1.47
CA SER A 18 1.88 -7.88 -2.76
C SER A 18 0.77 -6.82 -2.76
N ASP A 19 -0.23 -6.98 -1.91
CA ASP A 19 -1.41 -6.08 -1.88
C ASP A 19 -1.21 -4.83 -1.00
N VAL A 20 0.00 -4.60 -0.50
CA VAL A 20 0.37 -3.39 0.26
C VAL A 20 1.44 -2.61 -0.48
N PRO A 21 1.54 -1.26 -0.28
CA PRO A 21 2.56 -0.47 -0.95
C PRO A 21 3.98 -0.94 -0.57
N ASN A 22 4.71 -1.43 -1.55
CA ASN A 22 6.12 -1.83 -1.44
C ASN A 22 6.98 -0.79 -2.14
N ILE A 23 7.70 0.03 -1.39
CA ILE A 23 8.40 1.19 -1.91
C ILE A 23 9.89 0.90 -2.02
N LEU A 24 10.39 0.88 -3.26
CA LEU A 24 11.81 0.91 -3.58
C LEU A 24 12.24 2.39 -3.70
N LYS A 25 13.17 2.82 -2.87
CA LYS A 25 13.72 4.17 -2.89
C LYS A 25 15.19 4.14 -3.21
N LEU A 26 15.58 5.05 -4.07
CA LEU A 26 16.97 5.30 -4.46
C LEU A 26 17.32 6.71 -4.05
N LYS A 27 18.38 6.86 -3.27
CA LYS A 27 18.89 8.15 -2.83
C LYS A 27 20.36 8.27 -3.20
N GLU A 28 20.69 9.32 -3.91
CA GLU A 28 22.08 9.66 -4.18
C GLU A 28 22.63 10.47 -3.00
N ASN A 29 23.79 10.06 -2.52
CA ASN A 29 24.57 10.88 -1.62
C ASN A 29 25.46 11.75 -2.50
N ILE A 30 24.95 12.89 -2.95
CA ILE A 30 25.73 13.86 -3.67
C ILE A 30 26.59 14.58 -2.64
N SER A 31 27.90 14.48 -2.75
CA SER A 31 28.82 15.33 -2.02
C SER A 31 28.92 16.67 -2.72
N GLY A 32 28.61 17.73 -2.03
CA GLY A 32 28.62 19.07 -2.59
C GLY A 32 27.92 20.06 -1.68
N TYR A 33 27.91 21.32 -2.05
CA TYR A 33 27.12 22.35 -1.37
C TYR A 33 26.22 23.06 -2.36
N GLU A 34 25.14 23.57 -1.82
CA GLU A 34 24.26 24.46 -2.56
C GLU A 34 24.99 25.76 -2.87
N GLY A 35 24.77 26.36 -4.03
CA GLY A 35 25.23 27.70 -4.33
C GLY A 35 24.52 28.70 -3.41
N THR A 36 25.29 29.66 -2.89
CA THR A 36 24.78 30.73 -2.04
C THR A 36 25.06 32.09 -2.63
N PHE A 37 24.13 33.00 -2.43
CA PHE A 37 24.27 34.42 -2.76
C PHE A 37 23.92 35.20 -1.50
N SER A 38 24.85 36.08 -1.10
CA SER A 38 24.65 36.92 0.08
C SER A 38 24.68 38.40 -0.33
N PHE A 39 23.68 39.11 0.16
CA PHE A 39 23.57 40.55 0.05
C PHE A 39 23.84 41.17 1.42
N PHE A 40 24.80 42.11 1.48
CA PHE A 40 25.16 42.76 2.74
C PHE A 40 24.79 44.21 2.69
N PHE A 41 23.94 44.66 3.59
CA PHE A 41 23.58 46.05 3.77
C PHE A 41 24.50 46.68 4.80
N SER A 42 24.96 47.90 4.52
CA SER A 42 25.86 48.61 5.39
C SER A 42 25.51 50.11 5.46
N GLY A 43 25.88 50.74 6.58
CA GLY A 43 25.68 52.16 6.80
C GLY A 43 24.19 52.59 6.79
N ASN A 44 23.98 53.89 6.73
CA ASN A 44 22.65 54.49 6.72
C ASN A 44 22.22 54.83 5.29
N LEU A 45 21.72 53.81 4.54
CA LEU A 45 21.22 53.99 3.18
C LEU A 45 20.05 54.99 3.13
N ALA A 46 19.23 55.06 4.18
CA ALA A 46 18.11 55.99 4.23
C ALA A 46 18.51 57.45 4.13
N SER A 47 19.76 57.81 4.49
CA SER A 47 20.27 59.18 4.36
C SER A 47 20.42 59.63 2.90
N THR A 48 20.44 58.70 1.95
CA THR A 48 20.55 58.97 0.50
C THR A 48 19.21 58.93 -0.21
N VAL A 49 18.15 58.48 0.48
CA VAL A 49 16.81 58.38 -0.10
C VAL A 49 16.16 59.76 -0.11
N THR A 50 15.81 60.24 -1.28
CA THR A 50 15.01 61.45 -1.46
C THR A 50 13.63 61.09 -1.97
N ALA A 51 12.67 62.01 -1.93
CA ALA A 51 11.29 61.76 -2.36
C ALA A 51 11.16 61.19 -3.79
N ASN A 52 12.21 61.34 -4.62
CA ASN A 52 12.26 60.85 -5.99
C ASN A 52 13.26 59.70 -6.17
N SER A 53 13.90 59.21 -5.11
CA SER A 53 14.87 58.12 -5.21
C SER A 53 14.12 56.80 -5.30
N GLN A 54 14.33 56.08 -6.39
CA GLN A 54 13.81 54.73 -6.56
C GLN A 54 15.01 53.79 -6.70
N TYR A 55 15.33 53.09 -5.63
CA TYR A 55 16.34 52.05 -5.63
C TYR A 55 15.71 50.72 -6.02
N HIS A 56 16.44 49.93 -6.79
CA HIS A 56 16.01 48.59 -7.19
C HIS A 56 17.18 47.61 -7.10
N VAL A 57 16.82 46.36 -6.91
CA VAL A 57 17.70 45.20 -7.05
C VAL A 57 17.00 44.20 -7.97
N THR A 58 17.60 43.95 -9.11
CA THR A 58 17.17 42.89 -10.03
C THR A 58 18.11 41.70 -9.88
N PHE A 59 17.57 40.55 -9.55
CA PHE A 59 18.31 39.33 -9.41
C PHE A 59 17.54 38.19 -10.12
N LEU A 60 18.17 37.52 -11.07
CA LEU A 60 17.59 36.46 -11.87
C LEU A 60 16.20 36.81 -12.43
N ASP A 61 16.12 37.92 -13.16
CA ASP A 61 14.89 38.45 -13.79
C ASP A 61 13.78 38.90 -12.80
N GLU A 62 14.05 38.86 -11.51
CA GLU A 62 13.15 39.39 -10.48
C GLU A 62 13.65 40.74 -9.97
N THR A 63 12.79 41.74 -10.00
CA THR A 63 13.11 43.07 -9.52
C THR A 63 12.33 43.40 -8.25
N VAL A 64 13.04 43.78 -7.21
CA VAL A 64 12.48 44.37 -5.99
C VAL A 64 12.85 45.85 -5.92
N THR A 65 11.90 46.68 -5.46
CA THR A 65 12.03 48.14 -5.47
C THR A 65 11.77 48.70 -4.09
N ASN A 66 12.46 49.77 -3.72
CA ASN A 66 12.21 50.42 -2.44
C ASN A 66 10.90 51.21 -2.42
N VAL A 67 10.34 51.34 -1.24
CA VAL A 67 9.22 52.25 -0.89
C VAL A 67 9.61 53.19 0.26
N MET A 68 8.92 54.32 0.33
CA MET A 68 9.22 55.36 1.30
C MET A 68 8.66 55.09 2.70
N ASN A 69 7.57 54.34 2.78
CA ASN A 69 6.92 54.04 4.07
C ASN A 69 7.00 52.53 4.36
N PRO A 70 7.21 52.15 5.62
CA PRO A 70 7.25 50.74 6.00
C PRO A 70 5.94 50.00 5.68
N GLU A 71 4.81 50.71 5.75
CA GLU A 71 3.48 50.13 5.49
C GLU A 71 3.26 49.74 4.03
N ASP A 72 4.02 50.34 3.12
CA ASP A 72 3.97 50.08 1.68
C ASP A 72 4.92 48.93 1.26
N ALA A 73 5.75 48.41 2.18
CA ALA A 73 6.69 47.33 1.95
C ALA A 73 5.92 45.99 1.85
N LYS A 74 5.23 45.74 0.72
CA LYS A 74 4.43 44.57 0.40
C LYS A 74 4.82 44.00 -0.95
N ASN A 75 4.57 42.73 -1.18
CA ASN A 75 4.91 42.04 -2.41
C ASN A 75 6.42 42.18 -2.73
N LYS A 76 6.78 42.76 -3.89
CA LYS A 76 8.16 42.96 -4.34
C LYS A 76 8.71 44.31 -3.91
N TYR A 77 8.18 44.95 -2.90
CA TYR A 77 8.65 46.25 -2.38
C TYR A 77 9.29 46.06 -1.01
N PHE A 78 10.45 46.73 -0.81
CA PHE A 78 11.15 46.74 0.46
C PHE A 78 11.32 48.17 0.99
N TYR A 79 11.38 48.32 2.28
CA TYR A 79 11.58 49.58 2.95
C TYR A 79 13.05 49.78 3.33
N ILE A 80 13.60 50.94 3.04
CA ILE A 80 14.94 51.32 3.43
C ILE A 80 14.89 52.05 4.77
N SER A 81 15.40 51.43 5.80
CA SER A 81 15.55 51.98 7.14
C SER A 81 16.90 52.70 7.31
N SER A 82 17.01 53.55 8.34
CA SER A 82 18.29 54.05 8.81
C SER A 82 19.21 52.98 9.38
N ASP A 83 18.60 51.84 9.78
CA ASP A 83 19.26 50.68 10.28
C ASP A 83 19.40 49.61 9.16
N PRO A 84 20.64 49.17 8.86
CA PRO A 84 20.86 48.17 7.81
C PRO A 84 20.20 46.81 8.10
N ILE A 85 20.04 46.40 9.37
CA ILE A 85 19.38 45.17 9.76
C ILE A 85 17.90 45.20 9.34
N SER A 86 17.22 46.31 9.67
CA SER A 86 15.81 46.48 9.29
C SER A 86 15.63 46.56 7.77
N THR A 87 16.60 47.14 7.04
CA THR A 87 16.61 47.14 5.57
C THR A 87 16.79 45.75 5.01
N ALA A 88 17.72 44.93 5.54
CA ALA A 88 17.96 43.56 5.15
C ALA A 88 16.71 42.68 5.39
N ALA A 89 16.08 42.83 6.55
CA ALA A 89 14.85 42.10 6.89
C ALA A 89 13.71 42.39 5.88
N SER A 90 13.52 43.68 5.55
CA SER A 90 12.51 44.09 4.57
C SER A 90 12.82 43.60 3.17
N PHE A 91 14.07 43.63 2.77
CA PHE A 91 14.55 43.13 1.49
C PHE A 91 14.38 41.63 1.35
N ALA A 92 14.73 40.85 2.40
CA ALA A 92 14.51 39.40 2.44
C ALA A 92 13.03 39.05 2.27
N GLN A 93 12.13 39.83 2.90
CA GLN A 93 10.70 39.63 2.75
C GLN A 93 10.21 39.90 1.33
N ALA A 94 10.72 40.94 0.67
CA ALA A 94 10.38 41.24 -0.71
C ALA A 94 10.86 40.14 -1.68
N LEU A 95 12.06 39.60 -1.47
CA LEU A 95 12.56 38.45 -2.23
C LEU A 95 11.73 37.17 -2.01
N ARG A 96 11.29 36.91 -0.78
CA ARG A 96 10.41 35.75 -0.47
C ARG A 96 9.06 35.83 -1.19
N ASN A 97 8.63 37.03 -1.57
CA ASN A 97 7.39 37.21 -2.33
C ASN A 97 7.60 36.98 -3.86
N CYS A 98 8.83 36.76 -4.31
CA CYS A 98 9.13 36.38 -5.69
C CYS A 98 9.02 34.87 -5.84
N SER A 99 7.95 34.40 -6.46
CA SER A 99 7.64 32.94 -6.56
C SER A 99 8.71 32.16 -7.34
N SER A 100 9.32 32.78 -8.34
CA SER A 100 10.42 32.19 -9.11
C SER A 100 11.66 31.96 -8.25
N LEU A 101 12.05 32.94 -7.41
CA LEU A 101 13.16 32.78 -6.49
C LEU A 101 12.86 31.73 -5.41
N MET A 102 11.66 31.72 -4.88
CA MET A 102 11.26 30.74 -3.87
C MET A 102 11.16 29.31 -4.39
N ALA A 103 11.02 29.12 -5.71
CA ALA A 103 11.07 27.80 -6.31
C ALA A 103 12.48 27.20 -6.24
N ASP A 104 13.50 28.01 -6.41
CA ASP A 104 14.89 27.62 -6.57
C ASP A 104 15.77 27.85 -5.33
N PHE A 105 15.37 28.76 -4.42
CA PHE A 105 16.14 29.13 -3.24
C PHE A 105 15.37 29.08 -1.94
N THR A 106 16.10 28.90 -0.87
CA THR A 106 15.67 29.29 0.48
C THR A 106 16.27 30.67 0.76
N ILE A 107 15.49 31.56 1.35
CA ILE A 107 15.92 32.92 1.67
C ILE A 107 15.92 33.13 3.17
N ALA A 108 17.06 33.40 3.73
CA ALA A 108 17.27 33.70 5.14
C ALA A 108 17.81 35.13 5.28
N PHE A 109 17.75 35.68 6.47
CA PHE A 109 18.51 36.87 6.83
C PHE A 109 19.04 36.73 8.25
N ASP A 110 20.22 37.27 8.46
CA ASP A 110 20.88 37.32 9.76
C ASP A 110 21.62 38.68 9.85
N ASP A 111 21.32 39.44 10.87
CA ASP A 111 21.79 40.83 10.98
C ASP A 111 21.55 41.63 9.69
N ASN A 112 22.62 42.10 9.07
CA ASN A 112 22.58 42.90 7.84
C ASN A 112 22.80 42.08 6.55
N GLU A 113 22.84 40.76 6.66
CA GLU A 113 23.03 39.83 5.55
C GLU A 113 21.68 39.20 5.14
N VAL A 114 21.47 39.08 3.83
CA VAL A 114 20.39 38.30 3.25
C VAL A 114 20.99 37.20 2.39
N GLU A 115 20.84 35.95 2.82
CA GLU A 115 21.36 34.79 2.13
C GLU A 115 20.28 34.11 1.29
N LEU A 116 20.58 33.84 0.03
CA LEU A 116 19.81 32.98 -0.87
C LEU A 116 20.60 31.69 -1.06
N LYS A 117 20.10 30.61 -0.55
CA LYS A 117 20.70 29.30 -0.64
C LYS A 117 19.92 28.41 -1.62
N GLY A 118 20.58 27.89 -2.64
CA GLY A 118 19.99 27.02 -3.64
C GLY A 118 19.32 25.79 -3.00
N ARG A 119 18.19 25.37 -3.51
CA ARG A 119 17.50 24.17 -3.05
C ARG A 119 18.10 22.88 -3.61
N THR A 120 18.96 22.99 -4.61
CA THR A 120 19.64 21.86 -5.26
C THR A 120 21.15 22.02 -5.15
N LEU A 121 21.83 20.90 -4.92
CA LEU A 121 23.28 20.85 -4.96
C LEU A 121 23.78 21.08 -6.39
N GLY A 122 24.98 21.66 -6.51
CA GLY A 122 25.66 21.78 -7.77
C GLY A 122 25.66 23.18 -8.36
N ASP A 123 26.18 23.24 -9.57
CA ASP A 123 26.49 24.45 -10.27
C ASP A 123 25.37 24.97 -11.20
N LYS A 124 24.14 24.50 -11.01
CA LYS A 124 22.99 24.99 -11.78
C LYS A 124 22.98 26.53 -11.91
N TRP A 125 23.51 27.20 -10.89
CA TRP A 125 23.53 28.65 -10.78
C TRP A 125 24.88 29.27 -11.10
N THR A 126 25.96 28.49 -11.24
CA THR A 126 27.31 29.05 -11.53
C THR A 126 27.52 29.42 -12.98
N ASN A 127 26.81 28.76 -13.91
CA ASN A 127 26.91 29.01 -15.35
C ASN A 127 25.85 29.98 -15.89
N VAL A 128 24.90 30.38 -15.05
CA VAL A 128 23.95 31.45 -15.42
C VAL A 128 24.65 32.79 -15.15
N PRO A 129 24.78 33.68 -16.14
CA PRO A 129 25.27 35.00 -15.87
C PRO A 129 24.32 35.67 -14.88
N HIS A 130 24.81 35.88 -13.67
CA HIS A 130 24.03 36.51 -12.61
C HIS A 130 23.98 37.97 -12.86
N TYR A 131 22.96 38.45 -13.58
CA TYR A 131 22.68 39.85 -13.66
C TYR A 131 22.15 40.32 -12.32
N LEU A 132 23.05 40.80 -11.47
CA LEU A 132 22.68 41.71 -10.43
C LEU A 132 22.71 43.12 -11.04
N ASP A 133 21.56 43.69 -11.27
CA ASP A 133 21.41 45.08 -11.59
C ASP A 133 20.85 45.82 -10.37
N THR A 134 21.61 46.83 -9.95
CA THR A 134 21.18 47.65 -8.81
C THR A 134 21.72 49.05 -8.94
N ASN A 135 20.90 50.02 -8.61
CA ASN A 135 21.33 51.40 -8.50
C ASN A 135 21.64 51.85 -7.06
N ILE A 136 21.64 50.89 -6.13
CA ILE A 136 22.09 51.13 -4.73
C ILE A 136 23.63 51.30 -4.76
N PRO A 137 24.17 52.40 -4.21
CA PRO A 137 25.61 52.58 -4.18
C PRO A 137 26.34 51.45 -3.45
N SER A 138 27.48 51.00 -3.99
CA SER A 138 28.22 49.83 -3.46
C SER A 138 28.75 50.00 -2.02
N GLN A 139 28.79 51.21 -1.52
CA GLN A 139 29.11 51.44 -0.10
C GLN A 139 27.99 51.08 0.86
N TYR A 140 26.77 50.84 0.36
CA TYR A 140 25.58 50.45 1.17
C TYR A 140 25.08 49.09 0.86
N LEU A 141 25.34 48.55 -0.35
CA LEU A 141 24.97 47.18 -0.71
C LEU A 141 26.16 46.51 -1.41
N THR A 142 26.66 45.49 -0.83
CA THR A 142 27.61 44.54 -1.44
C THR A 142 27.00 43.19 -1.58
N TYR A 143 27.53 42.38 -2.46
CA TYR A 143 27.09 40.99 -2.61
C TYR A 143 28.27 40.05 -2.79
N GLU A 144 28.10 38.82 -2.35
CA GLU A 144 29.03 37.74 -2.56
C GLU A 144 28.28 36.54 -3.15
N SER A 145 28.91 35.80 -4.05
CA SER A 145 28.36 34.59 -4.59
C SER A 145 29.36 33.45 -4.39
N TYR A 146 28.87 32.40 -3.81
CA TYR A 146 29.60 31.14 -3.63
C TYR A 146 28.98 30.10 -4.55
N PRO A 147 29.69 29.71 -5.64
CA PRO A 147 29.19 28.68 -6.52
C PRO A 147 29.01 27.38 -5.75
N GLY A 148 27.85 26.76 -5.90
CA GLY A 148 27.64 25.43 -5.41
C GLY A 148 28.58 24.45 -6.11
N THR A 149 29.08 23.50 -5.38
CA THR A 149 29.81 22.36 -5.95
C THR A 149 28.98 21.13 -5.82
N ALA A 150 28.73 20.43 -6.92
CA ALA A 150 28.36 19.03 -6.88
C ALA A 150 29.50 18.31 -7.61
N GLU A 151 29.99 17.26 -7.05
CA GLU A 151 30.70 16.30 -7.87
C GLU A 151 29.75 15.89 -8.99
N PRO A 152 30.15 15.91 -10.26
CA PRO A 152 29.29 15.44 -11.34
C PRO A 152 28.91 13.99 -11.04
N SER A 153 27.71 13.82 -10.54
CA SER A 153 27.13 12.51 -10.39
C SER A 153 26.63 12.12 -11.77
N ASP A 154 27.14 11.01 -12.31
CA ASP A 154 26.62 10.41 -13.55
C ASP A 154 25.11 10.12 -13.50
N VAL A 155 24.52 10.32 -12.34
CA VAL A 155 23.12 10.06 -12.01
C VAL A 155 22.26 11.31 -12.09
N PHE A 156 22.88 12.51 -12.11
CA PHE A 156 22.13 13.77 -12.13
C PHE A 156 21.34 13.91 -13.44
N MET A 157 20.02 14.01 -13.38
CA MET A 157 19.09 14.01 -14.51
C MET A 157 19.18 12.75 -15.39
N SER A 158 19.61 11.62 -14.84
CA SER A 158 19.58 10.34 -15.52
C SER A 158 18.22 9.66 -15.37
N LYS A 159 18.01 8.66 -16.20
CA LYS A 159 16.89 7.74 -16.04
C LYS A 159 17.31 6.62 -15.10
N VAL A 160 16.42 6.28 -14.18
CA VAL A 160 16.55 5.08 -13.36
C VAL A 160 15.73 3.97 -14.00
N LEU A 161 16.35 2.81 -14.14
CA LEU A 161 15.75 1.59 -14.63
C LEU A 161 15.69 0.58 -13.48
N VAL A 162 14.58 -0.09 -13.35
CA VAL A 162 14.42 -1.22 -12.42
C VAL A 162 13.86 -2.39 -13.20
N ASP A 163 14.73 -3.35 -13.51
CA ASP A 163 14.32 -4.61 -14.10
C ASP A 163 13.77 -5.53 -13.01
N VAL A 164 12.57 -6.00 -13.22
CA VAL A 164 11.89 -6.92 -12.30
C VAL A 164 11.95 -8.33 -12.86
N MET A 165 12.52 -9.23 -12.08
CA MET A 165 12.69 -10.63 -12.41
C MET A 165 11.90 -11.49 -11.42
N LYS A 166 11.28 -12.57 -11.90
CA LYS A 166 10.82 -13.69 -11.08
C LYS A 166 11.90 -14.77 -11.13
N ASP A 167 12.42 -15.14 -9.97
CA ASP A 167 13.41 -16.19 -9.84
C ASP A 167 12.73 -17.53 -9.47
N TYR A 168 13.22 -18.63 -10.00
CA TYR A 168 12.74 -19.98 -9.72
C TYR A 168 13.80 -20.78 -8.93
N ASP A 169 13.36 -21.86 -8.30
CA ASP A 169 14.23 -22.72 -7.47
C ASP A 169 15.33 -23.44 -8.25
N ASP A 170 15.12 -23.66 -9.54
CA ASP A 170 16.09 -24.24 -10.47
C ASP A 170 17.18 -23.26 -10.91
N ASN A 171 17.25 -22.07 -10.27
CA ASN A 171 18.11 -20.94 -10.62
C ASN A 171 17.81 -20.31 -12.00
N SER A 172 16.71 -20.65 -12.63
CA SER A 172 16.22 -19.90 -13.77
C SER A 172 15.55 -18.60 -13.33
N SER A 173 15.47 -17.64 -14.25
CA SER A 173 14.84 -16.34 -14.00
C SER A 173 13.98 -15.95 -15.18
N GLN A 174 12.80 -15.44 -14.91
CA GLN A 174 11.92 -14.87 -15.90
C GLN A 174 11.93 -13.35 -15.79
N TYR A 175 12.23 -12.66 -16.88
CA TYR A 175 12.04 -11.22 -16.96
C TYR A 175 10.53 -10.90 -16.98
N ILE A 176 10.11 -9.97 -16.13
CA ILE A 176 8.71 -9.54 -16.03
C ILE A 176 8.53 -8.20 -16.73
N THR A 177 9.27 -7.16 -16.30
CA THR A 177 9.17 -5.83 -16.87
C THR A 177 10.34 -4.95 -16.43
N THR A 178 10.50 -3.82 -17.11
CA THR A 178 11.36 -2.71 -16.67
C THR A 178 10.52 -1.52 -16.30
N LEU A 179 10.75 -0.96 -15.12
CA LEU A 179 10.23 0.34 -14.71
C LEU A 179 11.27 1.40 -15.02
N GLU A 180 10.82 2.50 -15.61
CA GLU A 180 11.66 3.64 -15.93
C GLU A 180 11.13 4.90 -15.24
N LYS A 181 12.04 5.69 -14.68
CA LYS A 181 11.72 6.99 -14.11
C LYS A 181 12.90 7.93 -14.24
N THR A 182 12.62 9.20 -14.55
CA THR A 182 13.63 10.24 -14.49
C THR A 182 13.98 10.56 -13.05
N PHE A 183 15.26 10.65 -12.76
CA PHE A 183 15.75 10.99 -11.45
C PHE A 183 15.73 12.51 -11.28
N TYR A 184 14.86 13.01 -10.41
CA TYR A 184 14.78 14.43 -10.10
C TYR A 184 15.33 14.71 -8.70
N GLY A 185 16.27 15.61 -8.62
CA GLY A 185 16.92 15.92 -7.35
C GLY A 185 17.84 14.78 -6.90
N ASN A 186 17.71 14.37 -5.66
CA ASN A 186 18.57 13.34 -5.06
C ASN A 186 17.80 12.07 -4.65
N GLU A 187 16.54 11.96 -5.00
CA GLU A 187 15.71 10.81 -4.59
C GLU A 187 14.74 10.40 -5.71
N CYS A 188 14.57 9.09 -5.85
CA CYS A 188 13.59 8.49 -6.75
C CYS A 188 12.90 7.30 -6.06
N GLY A 189 11.60 7.15 -6.25
CA GLY A 189 10.85 6.05 -5.64
C GLY A 189 9.92 5.33 -6.61
N PHE A 190 9.82 4.01 -6.45
CA PHE A 190 8.91 3.13 -7.19
C PHE A 190 8.01 2.37 -6.23
N ASN A 191 6.72 2.32 -6.53
CA ASN A 191 5.83 1.38 -5.88
C ASN A 191 5.85 0.06 -6.65
N MET A 192 6.40 -0.98 -6.04
CA MET A 192 6.60 -2.29 -6.66
C MET A 192 5.36 -3.20 -6.56
N SER A 193 4.38 -2.87 -5.73
CA SER A 193 3.20 -3.71 -5.46
C SER A 193 2.38 -4.08 -6.69
N PRO A 194 2.09 -3.17 -7.64
CA PRO A 194 1.31 -3.53 -8.82
C PRO A 194 1.97 -4.63 -9.64
N ILE A 195 3.31 -4.66 -9.68
CA ILE A 195 4.06 -5.67 -10.42
C ILE A 195 4.18 -6.96 -9.63
N LEU A 196 4.50 -6.87 -8.35
CA LEU A 196 4.58 -8.04 -7.48
C LEU A 196 3.25 -8.80 -7.45
N SER A 197 2.12 -8.09 -7.51
CA SER A 197 0.80 -8.72 -7.54
C SER A 197 0.51 -9.50 -8.83
N THR A 198 1.19 -9.19 -9.95
CA THR A 198 0.94 -9.88 -11.23
C THR A 198 1.42 -11.33 -11.24
N PHE A 199 2.42 -11.67 -10.42
CA PHE A 199 2.96 -13.02 -10.33
C PHE A 199 2.87 -13.62 -8.92
N SER A 200 2.19 -12.94 -8.01
CA SER A 200 1.91 -13.46 -6.66
C SER A 200 0.56 -14.17 -6.66
N GLU A 201 0.52 -15.39 -6.17
CA GLU A 201 -0.70 -16.15 -5.96
C GLU A 201 -0.96 -16.37 -4.46
N TYR A 202 -2.24 -16.50 -4.10
CA TYR A 202 -2.60 -16.79 -2.72
C TYR A 202 -2.13 -18.19 -2.30
N GLY A 203 -1.42 -18.25 -1.18
CA GLY A 203 -0.88 -19.51 -0.65
C GLY A 203 0.43 -19.95 -1.30
N GLU A 204 0.94 -19.16 -2.24
CA GLU A 204 2.25 -19.36 -2.84
C GLU A 204 3.18 -18.21 -2.51
N THR A 205 4.46 -18.53 -2.41
CA THR A 205 5.52 -17.56 -2.23
C THR A 205 6.42 -17.59 -3.46
N ASN A 206 6.59 -16.45 -4.09
CA ASN A 206 7.43 -16.30 -5.27
C ASN A 206 8.67 -15.48 -4.95
N LYS A 207 9.81 -15.92 -5.44
CA LYS A 207 11.07 -15.18 -5.33
C LYS A 207 11.14 -14.13 -6.42
N TYR A 208 11.53 -12.92 -6.06
CA TYR A 208 11.77 -11.84 -7.00
C TYR A 208 13.17 -11.26 -6.86
N ARG A 209 13.64 -10.62 -7.92
CA ARG A 209 14.87 -9.85 -7.94
C ARG A 209 14.65 -8.55 -8.71
N PHE A 210 15.12 -7.45 -8.13
CA PHE A 210 15.21 -6.16 -8.78
C PHE A 210 16.66 -5.91 -9.19
N ILE A 211 16.89 -5.59 -10.45
CA ILE A 211 18.18 -5.14 -10.96
C ILE A 211 18.04 -3.65 -11.22
N ILE A 212 18.84 -2.86 -10.53
CA ILE A 212 18.71 -1.41 -10.52
C ILE A 212 19.87 -0.83 -11.34
N GLY A 213 19.51 -0.06 -12.34
CA GLY A 213 20.46 0.62 -13.22
C GLY A 213 20.13 2.08 -13.42
N THR A 214 21.07 2.82 -13.94
CA THR A 214 20.88 4.20 -14.36
C THR A 214 21.40 4.39 -15.77
N ILE A 215 20.74 5.25 -16.55
CA ILE A 215 21.24 5.71 -17.83
C ILE A 215 21.65 7.16 -17.64
N SER A 216 22.91 7.48 -17.88
CA SER A 216 23.44 8.81 -17.89
C SER A 216 22.93 9.63 -19.09
N GLN A 217 23.20 10.92 -19.11
CA GLN A 217 22.76 11.81 -20.20
C GLN A 217 23.36 11.42 -21.57
N ASP A 218 24.53 10.80 -21.58
CA ASP A 218 25.19 10.29 -22.80
C ASP A 218 24.63 8.94 -23.28
N GLY A 219 23.65 8.37 -22.56
CA GLY A 219 23.05 7.10 -22.89
C GLY A 219 23.76 5.87 -22.31
N THR A 220 24.82 6.06 -21.52
CA THR A 220 25.57 4.94 -20.93
C THR A 220 24.79 4.31 -19.78
N TYR A 221 24.67 2.97 -19.81
CA TYR A 221 24.02 2.21 -18.74
C TYR A 221 25.02 1.84 -17.64
N TYR A 222 24.63 2.06 -16.40
CA TYR A 222 25.37 1.66 -15.20
C TYR A 222 24.48 0.82 -14.30
N GLN A 223 24.85 -0.42 -14.03
CA GLN A 223 24.20 -1.22 -13.00
C GLN A 223 24.61 -0.72 -11.62
N ARG A 224 23.65 -0.30 -10.81
CA ARG A 224 23.88 0.30 -9.49
C ARG A 224 23.72 -0.69 -8.34
N GLY A 225 22.98 -1.74 -8.55
CA GLY A 225 22.78 -2.77 -7.54
C GLY A 225 21.71 -3.77 -7.91
N SER A 226 21.56 -4.76 -7.06
CA SER A 226 20.44 -5.70 -7.13
C SER A 226 19.90 -5.98 -5.74
N MET A 227 18.62 -6.34 -5.67
CA MET A 227 17.92 -6.67 -4.45
C MET A 227 17.00 -7.83 -4.73
N SER A 228 16.96 -8.82 -3.84
CA SER A 228 16.08 -9.97 -3.96
C SER A 228 15.27 -10.16 -2.69
N GLY A 229 14.12 -10.80 -2.82
CA GLY A 229 13.24 -11.12 -1.72
C GLY A 229 12.16 -12.08 -2.17
N TYR A 230 11.16 -12.24 -1.33
CA TYR A 230 10.02 -13.11 -1.55
C TYR A 230 8.73 -12.31 -1.45
N THR A 231 7.74 -12.69 -2.25
CA THR A 231 6.42 -12.07 -2.24
C THR A 231 5.33 -13.12 -2.21
N THR A 232 4.26 -12.81 -1.52
CA THR A 232 3.00 -13.58 -1.51
C THR A 232 1.82 -12.64 -1.57
N CYS A 233 0.68 -13.14 -2.03
CA CYS A 233 -0.56 -12.37 -1.92
C CYS A 233 -0.95 -12.19 -0.45
N GLY A 234 -1.22 -10.98 -0.08
CA GLY A 234 -1.68 -10.60 1.24
C GLY A 234 -1.91 -9.10 1.31
N TYR A 235 -2.73 -8.69 2.26
CA TYR A 235 -3.02 -7.28 2.50
C TYR A 235 -2.70 -6.92 3.95
N GLU A 236 -2.51 -5.65 4.19
CA GLU A 236 -2.12 -5.13 5.49
C GLU A 236 -3.32 -5.00 6.43
N ALA A 237 -3.25 -5.66 7.59
CA ALA A 237 -4.17 -5.40 8.68
C ALA A 237 -3.73 -4.18 9.52
N ASN A 238 -2.40 -3.97 9.65
CA ASN A 238 -1.79 -2.85 10.37
C ASN A 238 -0.56 -2.35 9.60
N GLN A 239 -0.29 -1.05 9.62
CA GLN A 239 0.85 -0.43 8.91
C GLN A 239 2.22 -1.01 9.28
N SER A 240 2.36 -1.68 10.43
CA SER A 240 3.59 -2.34 10.88
C SER A 240 3.87 -3.69 10.21
N ASP A 241 2.88 -4.29 9.52
CA ASP A 241 2.96 -5.69 9.06
C ASP A 241 3.19 -5.83 7.55
N ARG A 242 3.81 -4.83 6.91
CA ARG A 242 4.07 -4.82 5.45
C ARG A 242 5.01 -5.93 4.99
N TYR A 243 5.81 -6.45 5.89
CA TYR A 243 6.77 -7.52 5.58
C TYR A 243 7.06 -8.35 6.83
N LYS A 244 7.56 -9.54 6.61
CA LYS A 244 8.07 -10.43 7.66
C LYS A 244 9.46 -10.93 7.26
N TYR A 245 10.33 -11.11 8.25
CA TYR A 245 11.59 -11.79 8.01
C TYR A 245 11.36 -13.30 7.98
N LEU A 246 12.03 -13.99 7.07
CA LEU A 246 11.89 -15.44 6.90
C LEU A 246 12.38 -16.29 8.07
N ASN A 247 13.00 -15.67 9.08
CA ASN A 247 13.39 -16.35 10.31
C ASN A 247 12.28 -16.40 11.37
N THR A 248 11.09 -15.86 11.08
CA THR A 248 9.95 -15.91 11.99
C THR A 248 8.98 -17.01 11.58
N VAL A 249 8.57 -17.82 12.56
CA VAL A 249 7.52 -18.83 12.41
C VAL A 249 6.27 -18.30 13.06
N GLU A 250 5.17 -18.21 12.30
CA GLU A 250 3.89 -17.76 12.81
C GLU A 250 2.76 -18.67 12.35
N LEU A 251 1.83 -18.97 13.25
CA LEU A 251 0.53 -19.46 12.84
C LEU A 251 -0.20 -18.31 12.16
N VAL A 252 -0.50 -18.48 10.89
CA VAL A 252 -1.26 -17.50 10.10
C VAL A 252 -2.74 -17.70 10.34
N LEU A 253 -3.10 -17.62 11.60
CA LEU A 253 -4.49 -17.60 12.02
C LEU A 253 -4.72 -16.20 12.54
N ASN A 254 -5.60 -15.53 11.90
CA ASN A 254 -6.00 -14.14 12.05
C ASN A 254 -5.45 -13.37 13.26
N THR A 255 -5.20 -12.13 13.03
CA THR A 255 -4.55 -11.12 13.85
C THR A 255 -5.12 -10.90 15.25
N ASN A 256 -6.37 -11.24 15.50
CA ASN A 256 -6.96 -11.11 16.83
C ASN A 256 -6.62 -12.33 17.71
N ARG A 257 -5.43 -12.32 18.21
CA ARG A 257 -4.72 -13.43 18.91
C ARG A 257 -5.35 -13.87 20.23
N ASN A 258 -6.24 -13.07 20.82
CA ASN A 258 -6.81 -13.33 22.14
C ASN A 258 -8.22 -13.91 22.09
N GLN A 259 -8.75 -14.27 20.91
CA GLN A 259 -10.11 -14.75 20.77
C GLN A 259 -10.15 -16.25 20.63
N VAL A 260 -11.06 -16.86 21.38
CA VAL A 260 -11.40 -18.27 21.20
C VAL A 260 -12.12 -18.43 19.86
N ARG A 261 -11.60 -19.29 19.02
CA ARG A 261 -12.17 -19.61 17.71
C ARG A 261 -13.03 -20.87 17.81
N TYR A 262 -13.95 -20.99 16.88
CA TYR A 262 -14.88 -22.12 16.87
C TYR A 262 -14.58 -23.04 15.71
N ILE A 263 -14.61 -24.35 15.96
CA ILE A 263 -14.60 -25.38 14.94
C ILE A 263 -15.90 -26.17 15.09
N TYR A 264 -16.68 -26.21 14.01
CA TYR A 264 -17.83 -27.07 13.93
C TYR A 264 -17.41 -28.41 13.32
N GLY A 265 -17.61 -29.51 14.10
CA GLY A 265 -17.16 -30.82 13.68
C GLY A 265 -15.73 -31.15 14.09
N THR A 266 -14.99 -31.85 13.23
CA THR A 266 -13.71 -32.47 13.59
C THR A 266 -12.53 -31.98 12.74
N LYS A 267 -12.80 -31.28 11.64
CA LYS A 267 -11.77 -30.85 10.67
C LYS A 267 -11.32 -29.44 10.96
N LEU A 268 -10.04 -29.25 11.13
CA LEU A 268 -9.36 -27.94 11.22
C LEU A 268 -8.50 -27.72 9.99
N ASP A 269 -8.79 -26.66 9.23
CA ASP A 269 -7.93 -26.17 8.16
C ASP A 269 -7.29 -24.87 8.62
N TYR A 270 -5.97 -24.72 8.43
CA TYR A 270 -5.22 -23.56 8.85
C TYR A 270 -3.94 -23.43 8.05
N SER A 271 -3.25 -22.31 8.18
CA SER A 271 -1.96 -22.08 7.51
C SER A 271 -0.87 -21.72 8.51
N ILE A 272 0.35 -22.01 8.13
CA ILE A 272 1.57 -21.63 8.83
C ILE A 272 2.35 -20.70 7.94
N LEU A 273 2.68 -19.51 8.44
CA LEU A 273 3.74 -18.70 7.87
C LEU A 273 5.06 -19.17 8.48
N TRP A 274 5.93 -19.64 7.63
CA TRP A 274 7.18 -20.19 8.08
C TRP A 274 8.34 -19.47 7.39
N GLY A 275 9.27 -19.00 8.22
CA GLY A 275 10.47 -18.35 7.76
C GLY A 275 11.69 -19.11 8.29
N GLY A 276 12.49 -19.65 7.39
CA GLY A 276 13.75 -20.32 7.74
C GLY A 276 13.86 -21.76 7.26
N ASN A 277 15.04 -22.33 7.45
CA ASN A 277 15.43 -23.66 6.99
C ASN A 277 15.33 -24.74 8.06
N THR A 278 14.79 -24.40 9.24
CA THR A 278 14.74 -25.32 10.37
C THR A 278 13.42 -26.04 10.45
N SER A 279 13.47 -27.33 10.74
CA SER A 279 12.27 -28.11 11.05
C SER A 279 11.50 -27.49 12.20
N GLN A 280 10.16 -27.47 12.09
CA GLN A 280 9.29 -26.97 13.12
C GLN A 280 8.35 -28.08 13.59
N THR A 281 8.03 -28.06 14.87
CA THR A 281 7.10 -29.00 15.47
C THR A 281 5.78 -28.30 15.76
N ILE A 282 4.71 -28.87 15.26
CA ILE A 282 3.34 -28.46 15.58
C ILE A 282 2.81 -29.42 16.63
N ILE A 283 2.25 -28.90 17.69
CA ILE A 283 1.63 -29.68 18.75
C ILE A 283 0.14 -29.45 18.72
N TYR A 284 -0.63 -30.53 18.66
CA TYR A 284 -2.09 -30.50 18.77
C TYR A 284 -2.46 -31.10 20.15
N SER A 285 -3.10 -30.31 20.98
CA SER A 285 -3.53 -30.71 22.31
C SER A 285 -5.04 -30.60 22.43
N LEU A 286 -5.72 -31.72 22.60
CA LEU A 286 -7.15 -31.78 22.88
C LEU A 286 -7.40 -31.68 24.39
N LYS A 287 -8.36 -30.87 24.78
CA LYS A 287 -8.73 -30.66 26.19
C LYS A 287 -10.24 -30.86 26.41
N ASN A 288 -10.56 -31.26 27.60
CA ASN A 288 -11.94 -31.38 28.06
C ASN A 288 -12.47 -30.01 28.56
N SER A 289 -13.68 -30.00 29.13
CA SER A 289 -14.35 -28.83 29.69
C SER A 289 -13.59 -28.17 30.87
N THR A 290 -12.77 -28.95 31.57
CA THR A 290 -11.93 -28.46 32.69
C THR A 290 -10.53 -28.06 32.23
N LEU A 291 -10.29 -27.93 30.92
CA LEU A 291 -8.99 -27.62 30.28
C LEU A 291 -7.90 -28.68 30.54
N THR A 292 -8.28 -29.86 31.02
CA THR A 292 -7.34 -30.97 31.18
C THR A 292 -7.05 -31.60 29.82
N GLU A 293 -5.76 -31.82 29.52
CA GLU A 293 -5.35 -32.50 28.31
C GLU A 293 -5.83 -33.95 28.32
N ILE A 294 -6.50 -34.34 27.24
CA ILE A 294 -7.02 -35.70 27.04
C ILE A 294 -6.29 -36.44 25.93
N TYR A 295 -5.63 -35.71 25.06
CA TYR A 295 -4.83 -36.24 23.96
C TYR A 295 -3.87 -35.19 23.45
N SER A 296 -2.67 -35.60 23.14
CA SER A 296 -1.67 -34.73 22.49
C SER A 296 -0.94 -35.50 21.39
N THR A 297 -0.63 -34.82 20.30
CA THR A 297 0.19 -35.37 19.22
C THR A 297 1.04 -34.29 18.61
N THR A 298 2.11 -34.68 17.99
CA THR A 298 3.06 -33.77 17.35
C THR A 298 3.21 -34.12 15.89
N GLU A 299 3.35 -33.11 15.07
CA GLU A 299 3.71 -33.22 13.66
C GLU A 299 4.98 -32.41 13.42
N THR A 300 6.02 -33.06 12.89
CA THR A 300 7.23 -32.34 12.49
C THR A 300 7.09 -31.93 11.04
N PHE A 301 7.24 -30.65 10.81
CA PHE A 301 7.22 -30.05 9.50
C PHE A 301 8.63 -29.75 9.05
N ASN A 302 9.05 -30.43 7.98
CA ASN A 302 10.36 -30.22 7.34
C ASN A 302 10.16 -29.49 6.03
N PRO A 303 10.70 -28.29 5.86
CA PRO A 303 10.59 -27.59 4.61
C PRO A 303 11.42 -28.32 3.53
N GLN A 304 10.81 -28.49 2.37
CA GLN A 304 11.49 -29.12 1.22
C GLN A 304 12.07 -28.11 0.24
N SER A 305 11.62 -26.86 0.28
CA SER A 305 12.13 -25.79 -0.57
C SER A 305 11.83 -24.41 -0.02
N TYR A 306 12.59 -23.42 -0.44
CA TYR A 306 12.43 -22.01 -0.07
C TYR A 306 11.17 -21.33 -0.67
N THR A 307 10.43 -22.00 -1.53
CA THR A 307 9.35 -21.41 -2.30
C THR A 307 8.02 -21.35 -1.58
N SER A 308 7.82 -22.13 -0.54
CA SER A 308 6.53 -22.18 0.15
C SER A 308 6.66 -21.70 1.59
N HIS A 309 6.57 -20.38 1.78
CA HIS A 309 6.60 -19.80 3.12
C HIS A 309 5.23 -19.78 3.83
N ILE A 310 4.16 -20.01 3.06
CA ILE A 310 2.81 -20.23 3.59
C ILE A 310 2.43 -21.66 3.27
N VAL A 311 2.18 -22.45 4.31
CA VAL A 311 1.83 -23.86 4.19
C VAL A 311 0.45 -24.09 4.75
N ASP A 312 -0.44 -24.56 3.91
CA ASP A 312 -1.78 -24.98 4.29
C ASP A 312 -1.75 -26.35 4.93
N LYS A 313 -2.43 -26.48 6.04
CA LYS A 313 -2.54 -27.71 6.84
C LYS A 313 -3.98 -28.06 7.12
N THR A 314 -4.24 -29.34 7.16
CA THR A 314 -5.52 -29.92 7.62
C THR A 314 -5.23 -30.91 8.74
N TRP A 315 -5.91 -30.76 9.86
CA TRP A 315 -5.85 -31.72 10.95
C TRP A 315 -7.25 -32.17 11.34
N THR A 316 -7.40 -33.43 11.71
CA THR A 316 -8.69 -34.00 12.06
C THR A 316 -8.64 -34.56 13.46
N ILE A 317 -9.63 -34.22 14.31
CA ILE A 317 -9.78 -34.76 15.64
C ILE A 317 -9.99 -36.28 15.54
N PRO A 318 -9.15 -37.10 16.22
CA PRO A 318 -9.29 -38.54 16.16
C PRO A 318 -10.65 -39.01 16.69
N ASN A 319 -11.23 -40.03 16.07
CA ASN A 319 -12.58 -40.51 16.36
C ASN A 319 -12.83 -40.84 17.83
N ALA A 320 -11.80 -41.35 18.54
CA ALA A 320 -11.89 -41.65 19.97
C ALA A 320 -12.20 -40.42 20.83
N TYR A 321 -11.80 -39.24 20.38
CA TYR A 321 -11.89 -37.97 21.16
C TYR A 321 -12.98 -37.03 20.66
N LYS A 322 -13.59 -37.27 19.49
CA LYS A 322 -14.57 -36.37 18.87
C LYS A 322 -15.75 -35.99 19.76
N ASN A 323 -16.13 -36.88 20.72
CA ASN A 323 -17.27 -36.66 21.60
C ASN A 323 -16.89 -36.05 22.96
N ILE A 324 -15.61 -36.05 23.32
CA ILE A 324 -15.12 -35.58 24.64
C ILE A 324 -14.26 -34.34 24.56
N ALA A 325 -13.65 -34.07 23.41
CA ALA A 325 -12.87 -32.85 23.19
C ALA A 325 -13.80 -31.63 23.19
N VAL A 326 -13.42 -30.60 23.96
CA VAL A 326 -14.11 -29.31 24.05
C VAL A 326 -13.24 -28.21 23.50
N TYR A 327 -11.92 -28.37 23.66
CA TYR A 327 -10.94 -27.40 23.10
C TYR A 327 -9.85 -28.14 22.35
N LEU A 328 -9.36 -27.48 21.32
CA LEU A 328 -8.15 -27.86 20.58
C LEU A 328 -7.17 -26.70 20.65
N ASP A 329 -6.01 -26.92 21.23
CA ASP A 329 -4.89 -26.00 21.18
C ASP A 329 -3.92 -26.44 20.08
N VAL A 330 -3.60 -25.53 19.17
CA VAL A 330 -2.57 -25.71 18.14
C VAL A 330 -1.39 -24.82 18.53
N MET A 331 -0.24 -25.44 18.73
CA MET A 331 0.97 -24.76 19.22
C MET A 331 2.10 -24.92 18.21
N ILE A 332 2.80 -23.84 17.93
CA ILE A 332 4.05 -23.83 17.18
C ILE A 332 5.02 -22.84 17.82
N GLY A 333 6.22 -23.31 18.16
CA GLY A 333 7.14 -22.53 18.96
C GLY A 333 6.50 -22.09 20.28
N ASN A 334 6.50 -20.79 20.53
CA ASN A 334 5.88 -20.19 21.73
C ASN A 334 4.45 -19.64 21.49
N LYS A 335 3.86 -19.93 20.33
CA LYS A 335 2.53 -19.44 19.95
C LYS A 335 1.50 -20.53 20.04
N THR A 336 0.36 -20.19 20.65
CA THR A 336 -0.79 -21.10 20.81
C THR A 336 -2.04 -20.41 20.32
N VAL A 337 -2.82 -21.14 19.52
CA VAL A 337 -4.18 -20.74 19.14
C VAL A 337 -5.15 -21.77 19.66
N ARG A 338 -6.17 -21.33 20.39
CA ARG A 338 -7.21 -22.16 20.96
C ARG A 338 -8.48 -22.13 20.14
N PHE A 339 -9.01 -23.30 19.85
CA PHE A 339 -10.28 -23.50 19.22
C PHE A 339 -11.25 -24.17 20.20
N LYS A 340 -12.49 -23.67 20.25
CA LYS A 340 -13.59 -24.37 20.91
C LYS A 340 -14.28 -25.30 19.92
N VAL A 341 -14.32 -26.58 20.24
CA VAL A 341 -14.93 -27.61 19.39
C VAL A 341 -16.42 -27.63 19.64
N ILE A 342 -17.21 -27.30 18.65
CA ILE A 342 -18.66 -27.35 18.70
C ILE A 342 -19.13 -28.67 18.06
N LYS A 343 -19.88 -29.43 18.79
CA LYS A 343 -20.48 -30.68 18.29
C LYS A 343 -21.79 -30.36 17.59
N PRO A 344 -22.06 -30.95 16.43
CA PRO A 344 -23.38 -30.87 15.84
C PRO A 344 -24.40 -31.51 16.79
N LEU A 345 -25.40 -30.74 17.22
CA LEU A 345 -26.40 -31.19 18.18
C LEU A 345 -27.35 -32.18 17.58
N LYS A 346 -27.60 -32.12 16.26
CA LYS A 346 -28.50 -33.06 15.53
C LYS A 346 -28.02 -33.21 14.07
N ALA A 347 -28.32 -34.36 13.48
CA ALA A 347 -28.06 -34.66 12.07
C ALA A 347 -28.82 -33.73 11.09
N THR A 348 -29.73 -32.90 11.58
CA THR A 348 -30.58 -31.99 10.80
C THR A 348 -30.11 -30.52 10.86
N GLU A 349 -29.03 -30.21 11.60
CA GLU A 349 -28.52 -28.84 11.63
C GLU A 349 -27.77 -28.53 10.34
N TYR A 350 -28.12 -27.42 9.74
CA TYR A 350 -27.42 -26.93 8.58
C TYR A 350 -26.01 -26.47 8.97
N PHE A 351 -25.04 -26.90 8.20
CA PHE A 351 -23.65 -26.53 8.38
C PHE A 351 -23.03 -26.24 7.03
N GLN A 352 -22.40 -25.06 6.89
CA GLN A 352 -21.58 -24.71 5.74
C GLN A 352 -20.37 -23.93 6.19
N ARG A 353 -19.19 -24.44 5.86
CA ARG A 353 -17.93 -23.76 6.08
C ARG A 353 -17.62 -22.88 4.88
N VAL A 354 -17.29 -21.61 5.16
CA VAL A 354 -16.78 -20.67 4.18
C VAL A 354 -15.33 -20.39 4.52
N TYR A 355 -14.48 -20.50 3.53
CA TYR A 355 -13.05 -20.28 3.62
C TYR A 355 -12.68 -18.99 2.89
N TRP A 356 -11.60 -18.34 3.33
CA TRP A 356 -11.00 -17.24 2.62
C TRP A 356 -9.50 -17.16 2.87
N ARG A 357 -8.80 -16.40 2.04
CA ARG A 357 -7.41 -16.01 2.29
C ARG A 357 -7.39 -14.74 3.13
N ASN A 358 -6.78 -14.82 4.29
CA ASN A 358 -6.66 -13.70 5.21
C ASN A 358 -5.56 -12.70 4.77
N GLU A 359 -5.31 -11.68 5.59
CA GLU A 359 -4.32 -10.62 5.33
C GLU A 359 -2.90 -11.12 5.11
N TYR A 360 -2.55 -12.29 5.62
CA TYR A 360 -1.23 -12.91 5.41
C TYR A 360 -1.23 -13.94 4.27
N GLY A 361 -2.32 -14.07 3.55
CA GLY A 361 -2.47 -15.07 2.49
C GLY A 361 -2.75 -16.49 2.96
N GLY A 362 -2.88 -16.72 4.28
CA GLY A 362 -3.22 -18.01 4.86
C GLY A 362 -4.71 -18.32 4.81
N ILE A 363 -5.05 -19.60 4.96
CA ILE A 363 -6.44 -20.06 5.06
C ILE A 363 -7.05 -19.62 6.38
N GLU A 364 -8.24 -19.08 6.27
CA GLU A 364 -9.12 -18.81 7.37
C GLU A 364 -10.52 -19.29 7.04
N PHE A 365 -11.34 -19.57 8.06
CA PHE A 365 -12.68 -20.08 7.84
C PHE A 365 -13.66 -19.62 8.92
N PHE A 366 -14.93 -19.66 8.54
CA PHE A 366 -16.04 -19.49 9.47
C PHE A 366 -17.16 -20.52 9.16
N ASP A 367 -17.70 -21.10 10.21
CA ASP A 367 -18.72 -22.14 10.14
C ASP A 367 -20.11 -21.54 10.36
N PHE A 368 -20.91 -21.45 9.29
CA PHE A 368 -22.30 -21.01 9.35
C PHE A 368 -23.18 -22.19 9.73
N THR A 369 -23.94 -22.06 10.83
CA THR A 369 -24.63 -23.20 11.47
C THR A 369 -26.13 -23.02 11.64
N SER A 370 -26.72 -21.89 11.22
CA SER A 370 -28.13 -21.60 11.48
C SER A 370 -29.03 -21.86 10.28
N SER A 371 -28.85 -21.12 9.20
CA SER A 371 -29.71 -21.23 8.02
C SER A 371 -29.00 -20.95 6.72
N ARG A 372 -29.55 -21.53 5.66
CA ARG A 372 -29.21 -21.20 4.26
C ARG A 372 -30.49 -20.91 3.51
N SER A 373 -30.52 -19.82 2.79
CA SER A 373 -31.56 -19.53 1.81
C SER A 373 -30.93 -19.22 0.46
N GLU A 374 -31.59 -19.63 -0.58
CA GLU A 374 -31.21 -19.30 -1.96
C GLU A 374 -32.28 -18.40 -2.56
N SER A 375 -31.86 -17.41 -3.33
CA SER A 375 -32.73 -16.54 -4.07
C SER A 375 -32.22 -16.41 -5.50
N ASP A 376 -33.13 -16.55 -6.43
CA ASP A 376 -32.85 -16.35 -7.85
C ASP A 376 -33.37 -14.98 -8.25
N SER A 377 -32.53 -14.18 -8.91
CA SER A 377 -32.94 -12.92 -9.49
C SER A 377 -32.64 -12.91 -10.98
N LEU A 378 -33.54 -12.28 -11.74
CA LEU A 378 -33.42 -12.13 -13.17
C LEU A 378 -33.37 -10.63 -13.48
N ASP A 379 -32.20 -10.14 -13.88
CA ASP A 379 -32.03 -8.80 -14.35
C ASP A 379 -32.26 -8.76 -15.87
N ILE A 380 -33.35 -8.13 -16.26
CA ILE A 380 -33.76 -8.03 -17.67
C ILE A 380 -33.45 -6.61 -18.15
N ASN A 381 -32.52 -6.50 -19.05
CA ASN A 381 -32.24 -5.25 -19.73
C ASN A 381 -33.06 -5.18 -21.02
N THR A 382 -33.85 -4.11 -21.16
CA THR A 382 -34.72 -3.89 -22.30
C THR A 382 -34.33 -2.59 -23.00
N TYR A 383 -34.55 -2.54 -24.31
CA TYR A 383 -34.47 -1.31 -25.08
C TYR A 383 -35.78 -1.03 -25.76
N GLU A 384 -36.11 0.23 -25.95
CA GLU A 384 -37.28 0.66 -26.73
C GLU A 384 -36.94 0.66 -28.22
N LYS A 385 -37.75 -0.03 -28.98
CA LYS A 385 -37.63 -0.07 -30.44
C LYS A 385 -38.61 0.91 -31.04
N ASN A 386 -38.13 1.94 -31.73
CA ASN A 386 -38.94 2.93 -32.46
C ASN A 386 -39.34 2.48 -33.86
N ILE A 387 -39.38 1.18 -34.10
CA ILE A 387 -39.71 0.66 -35.46
C ILE A 387 -41.01 -0.12 -35.38
N TYR A 388 -41.93 0.25 -36.20
CA TYR A 388 -43.15 -0.52 -36.42
C TYR A 388 -42.79 -1.75 -37.25
N ASP A 389 -42.77 -2.92 -36.62
CA ASP A 389 -42.70 -4.19 -37.31
C ASP A 389 -44.12 -4.62 -37.70
N PHE A 390 -44.25 -5.15 -38.89
CA PHE A 390 -45.48 -5.76 -39.37
C PHE A 390 -45.25 -7.26 -39.51
N TYR A 391 -46.21 -8.06 -39.13
CA TYR A 391 -46.23 -9.44 -39.52
C TYR A 391 -47.41 -9.72 -40.43
N GLU A 392 -47.18 -10.53 -41.43
CA GLU A 392 -48.23 -10.98 -42.34
C GLU A 392 -49.09 -12.05 -41.65
N ALA A 393 -50.34 -11.70 -41.32
CA ALA A 393 -51.25 -12.66 -40.76
C ALA A 393 -51.69 -13.67 -41.81
N LYS A 394 -52.15 -14.86 -41.41
CA LYS A 394 -52.62 -15.92 -42.31
C LYS A 394 -53.79 -15.50 -43.23
N ASP A 395 -54.42 -14.39 -42.92
CA ASP A 395 -55.49 -13.76 -43.71
C ASP A 395 -54.98 -12.78 -44.80
N GLY A 396 -53.65 -12.68 -44.95
CA GLY A 396 -52.98 -11.78 -45.88
C GLY A 396 -52.98 -10.32 -45.48
N GLN A 397 -53.38 -9.98 -44.25
CA GLN A 397 -53.36 -8.61 -43.76
C GLN A 397 -52.12 -8.36 -42.89
N ASN A 398 -51.40 -7.29 -43.20
CA ASN A 398 -50.28 -6.83 -42.37
C ASN A 398 -50.82 -6.18 -41.10
N ARG A 399 -50.47 -6.76 -39.95
CA ARG A 399 -50.86 -6.22 -38.63
C ARG A 399 -49.65 -5.64 -37.95
N PRO A 400 -49.74 -4.43 -37.40
CA PRO A 400 -48.60 -3.83 -36.68
C PRO A 400 -48.32 -4.61 -35.40
N ILE A 401 -47.07 -4.89 -35.17
CA ILE A 401 -46.58 -5.46 -33.90
C ILE A 401 -46.17 -4.30 -33.01
N TYR A 402 -46.95 -4.06 -31.96
CA TYR A 402 -46.66 -3.02 -30.98
C TYR A 402 -45.70 -3.54 -29.92
N GLU A 403 -44.53 -3.99 -30.29
CA GLU A 403 -43.45 -4.29 -29.33
C GLU A 403 -42.67 -3.01 -29.07
N GLN A 404 -42.98 -2.35 -27.93
CA GLN A 404 -42.24 -1.15 -27.51
C GLN A 404 -40.91 -1.46 -26.82
N LYS A 405 -40.78 -2.66 -26.22
CA LYS A 405 -39.58 -3.06 -25.50
C LYS A 405 -39.10 -4.43 -25.95
N LYS A 406 -37.82 -4.53 -26.25
CA LYS A 406 -37.17 -5.80 -26.53
C LYS A 406 -36.10 -6.07 -25.47
N ILE A 407 -35.99 -7.31 -25.05
CA ILE A 407 -34.94 -7.78 -24.15
C ILE A 407 -33.69 -7.92 -24.99
N TYR A 408 -32.56 -7.31 -24.53
CA TYR A 408 -31.27 -7.47 -25.18
C TYR A 408 -30.28 -8.27 -24.30
N SER A 409 -30.48 -8.32 -22.97
CA SER A 409 -29.74 -9.24 -22.11
C SER A 409 -30.62 -9.71 -20.95
N ASN A 410 -30.42 -10.95 -20.57
CA ASN A 410 -30.98 -11.56 -19.36
C ASN A 410 -29.81 -12.01 -18.51
N ASP A 411 -29.62 -11.39 -17.36
CA ASP A 411 -28.61 -11.81 -16.40
C ASP A 411 -29.32 -12.57 -15.26
N TYR A 412 -29.07 -13.86 -15.20
CA TYR A 412 -29.58 -14.72 -14.14
C TYR A 412 -28.56 -14.78 -13.00
N ASN A 413 -28.96 -14.31 -11.83
CA ASN A 413 -28.11 -14.28 -10.66
C ASN A 413 -28.70 -15.16 -9.56
N LYS A 414 -27.91 -16.13 -9.13
CA LYS A 414 -28.25 -16.97 -7.99
C LYS A 414 -27.47 -16.50 -6.76
N SER A 415 -28.17 -15.97 -5.78
CA SER A 415 -27.56 -15.56 -4.53
C SER A 415 -27.90 -16.53 -3.38
N VAL A 416 -26.93 -16.75 -2.52
CA VAL A 416 -27.04 -17.59 -1.34
C VAL A 416 -26.83 -16.74 -0.11
N LYS A 417 -27.73 -16.86 0.85
CA LYS A 417 -27.61 -16.20 2.16
C LYS A 417 -27.39 -17.26 3.24
N LEU A 418 -26.28 -17.14 3.95
CA LEU A 418 -25.93 -17.96 5.11
C LEU A 418 -26.10 -17.15 6.39
N THR A 419 -26.58 -17.80 7.43
CA THR A 419 -26.74 -17.17 8.75
C THR A 419 -26.14 -18.08 9.83
N SER A 420 -25.54 -17.46 10.83
CA SER A 420 -25.07 -18.15 12.02
C SER A 420 -25.26 -17.28 13.24
N HIS A 421 -25.56 -17.89 14.38
CA HIS A 421 -25.56 -17.22 15.67
C HIS A 421 -24.16 -17.27 16.27
N LEU A 422 -23.66 -16.14 16.71
CA LEU A 422 -22.37 -16.00 17.36
C LEU A 422 -22.58 -15.96 18.87
N LEU A 423 -21.71 -16.65 19.56
CA LEU A 423 -21.82 -16.79 21.03
C LEU A 423 -21.13 -15.65 21.80
N GLU A 424 -20.37 -14.77 21.11
CA GLU A 424 -19.57 -13.74 21.74
C GLU A 424 -19.44 -12.48 20.87
N GLU A 425 -19.28 -11.32 21.50
CA GLU A 425 -19.11 -10.00 20.88
C GLU A 425 -17.99 -9.92 19.83
N ASN A 426 -17.03 -10.79 19.95
CA ASN A 426 -15.81 -10.78 19.14
C ASN A 426 -15.96 -11.38 17.73
N GLY A 427 -17.16 -11.79 17.32
CA GLY A 427 -17.42 -12.32 15.97
C GLY A 427 -17.21 -11.36 14.82
N LYS A 428 -17.08 -10.05 15.09
CA LYS A 428 -16.88 -9.02 14.05
C LYS A 428 -15.56 -9.16 13.28
N TRP A 429 -14.59 -9.87 13.85
CA TRP A 429 -13.27 -10.03 13.23
C TRP A 429 -13.32 -10.72 11.87
N PHE A 430 -14.12 -11.81 11.75
CA PHE A 430 -14.18 -12.58 10.51
C PHE A 430 -14.81 -11.76 9.38
N ALA A 431 -15.79 -10.91 9.69
CA ALA A 431 -16.47 -10.09 8.69
C ALA A 431 -15.51 -9.14 7.97
N ASN A 432 -14.61 -8.49 8.72
CA ASN A 432 -13.61 -7.60 8.14
C ASN A 432 -12.58 -8.35 7.30
N SER A 433 -12.11 -9.51 7.78
CA SER A 433 -11.13 -10.32 7.07
C SER A 433 -11.73 -10.92 5.79
N LEU A 434 -12.94 -11.49 5.89
CA LEU A 434 -13.64 -12.06 4.74
C LEU A 434 -14.00 -11.00 3.69
N ALA A 435 -14.51 -9.84 4.11
CA ALA A 435 -14.90 -8.76 3.19
C ALA A 435 -13.72 -8.18 2.39
N ARG A 436 -12.51 -8.22 2.94
CA ARG A 436 -11.29 -7.76 2.28
C ARG A 436 -10.63 -8.82 1.42
N SER A 437 -10.97 -10.08 1.60
CA SER A 437 -10.35 -11.17 0.88
C SER A 437 -10.73 -11.15 -0.60
N LYS A 438 -9.73 -11.32 -1.45
CA LYS A 438 -9.92 -11.47 -2.91
C LYS A 438 -10.19 -12.92 -3.33
N LYS A 439 -10.03 -13.89 -2.42
CA LYS A 439 -10.22 -15.31 -2.71
C LYS A 439 -11.04 -15.96 -1.59
N VAL A 440 -12.32 -16.17 -1.89
CA VAL A 440 -13.30 -16.77 -0.97
C VAL A 440 -13.91 -17.99 -1.63
N TRP A 441 -14.08 -19.07 -0.88
CA TRP A 441 -14.65 -20.32 -1.39
C TRP A 441 -15.39 -21.07 -0.32
N THR A 442 -16.18 -22.02 -0.75
CA THR A 442 -16.86 -23.01 0.11
C THR A 442 -16.70 -24.41 -0.46
N GLU A 443 -16.82 -25.43 0.37
CA GLU A 443 -16.79 -26.81 -0.06
C GLU A 443 -18.21 -27.39 0.04
N ILE A 444 -18.74 -27.87 -1.09
CA ILE A 444 -20.06 -28.51 -1.18
C ILE A 444 -19.88 -29.87 -1.83
N ASN A 445 -20.28 -30.92 -1.13
CA ASN A 445 -20.17 -32.32 -1.61
C ASN A 445 -18.73 -32.68 -2.08
N GLY A 446 -17.72 -32.20 -1.35
CA GLY A 446 -16.31 -32.44 -1.66
C GLY A 446 -15.76 -31.66 -2.85
N ARG A 447 -16.52 -30.69 -3.38
CA ARG A 447 -16.08 -29.80 -4.45
C ARG A 447 -15.90 -28.38 -3.93
N ILE A 448 -14.83 -27.73 -4.36
CA ILE A 448 -14.55 -26.33 -4.06
C ILE A 448 -15.33 -25.47 -5.04
N HIS A 449 -16.10 -24.53 -4.49
CA HIS A 449 -16.82 -23.51 -5.23
C HIS A 449 -16.29 -22.14 -4.81
N TYR A 450 -15.72 -21.39 -5.73
CA TYR A 450 -15.38 -19.99 -5.48
C TYR A 450 -16.64 -19.15 -5.40
N ILE A 451 -16.65 -18.21 -4.48
CA ILE A 451 -17.81 -17.35 -4.22
C ILE A 451 -17.41 -15.88 -4.19
N ILE A 452 -18.34 -15.03 -4.55
CA ILE A 452 -18.19 -13.58 -4.54
C ILE A 452 -19.07 -13.04 -3.42
N PRO A 453 -18.49 -12.61 -2.27
CA PRO A 453 -19.26 -11.99 -1.21
C PRO A 453 -19.94 -10.70 -1.69
N LYS A 454 -21.24 -10.58 -1.49
CA LYS A 454 -22.03 -9.36 -1.77
C LYS A 454 -22.22 -8.52 -0.51
N SER A 455 -22.52 -9.19 0.62
CA SER A 455 -22.55 -8.54 1.92
C SER A 455 -22.07 -9.50 3.01
N VAL A 456 -21.40 -8.93 4.01
CA VAL A 456 -20.99 -9.60 5.24
C VAL A 456 -21.43 -8.70 6.39
N GLU A 457 -22.35 -9.18 7.19
CA GLU A 457 -22.96 -8.40 8.26
C GLU A 457 -22.87 -9.14 9.59
N VAL A 458 -22.60 -8.42 10.65
CA VAL A 458 -22.71 -8.90 12.02
C VAL A 458 -23.59 -7.92 12.76
N SER A 459 -24.78 -8.37 13.11
CA SER A 459 -25.76 -7.59 13.88
C SER A 459 -25.86 -8.12 15.30
N GLU A 460 -25.98 -7.19 16.25
CA GLU A 460 -26.28 -7.48 17.64
C GLU A 460 -27.80 -7.49 17.85
N ASP A 461 -28.34 -8.56 18.41
CA ASP A 461 -29.74 -8.57 18.84
C ASP A 461 -29.81 -8.04 20.29
N ASN A 462 -30.17 -6.77 20.41
CA ASN A 462 -30.29 -6.09 21.70
C ASN A 462 -31.45 -6.62 22.56
N THR A 463 -32.30 -7.48 22.00
CA THR A 463 -33.49 -7.98 22.70
C THR A 463 -33.18 -9.16 23.62
N TYR A 464 -32.13 -9.91 23.33
CA TYR A 464 -31.73 -11.13 24.04
C TYR A 464 -30.24 -11.16 24.37
N ASN A 465 -29.80 -10.35 25.34
CA ASN A 465 -28.50 -10.46 26.01
C ASN A 465 -27.33 -10.93 25.11
N ASN A 466 -26.81 -10.06 24.27
CA ASN A 466 -25.57 -10.27 23.53
C ASN A 466 -25.56 -11.46 22.55
N ILE A 467 -26.65 -11.74 21.88
CA ILE A 467 -26.65 -12.68 20.76
C ILE A 467 -26.27 -11.92 19.48
N TYR A 468 -25.19 -12.32 18.88
CA TYR A 468 -24.74 -11.78 17.60
C TYR A 468 -25.16 -12.69 16.46
N THR A 469 -25.70 -12.14 15.41
CA THR A 469 -26.02 -12.85 14.18
C THR A 469 -25.07 -12.46 13.08
N ALA A 470 -24.37 -13.43 12.52
CA ALA A 470 -23.55 -13.26 11.33
C ALA A 470 -24.34 -13.67 10.10
N THR A 471 -24.29 -12.85 9.07
CA THR A 471 -24.92 -13.10 7.78
C THR A 471 -23.90 -12.88 6.66
N LEU A 472 -23.83 -13.83 5.74
CA LEU A 472 -23.07 -13.73 4.50
C LEU A 472 -24.02 -13.92 3.32
N THR A 473 -24.06 -12.94 2.42
CA THR A 473 -24.72 -13.09 1.12
C THR A 473 -23.65 -13.17 0.04
N TYR A 474 -23.73 -14.17 -0.84
CA TYR A 474 -22.74 -14.40 -1.89
C TYR A 474 -23.38 -14.93 -3.18
N GLU A 475 -22.65 -14.82 -4.26
CA GLU A 475 -22.92 -15.48 -5.55
C GLU A 475 -21.78 -16.46 -5.86
N TYR A 476 -22.06 -17.49 -6.66
CA TYR A 476 -21.02 -18.38 -7.18
C TYR A 476 -20.27 -17.69 -8.33
N SER A 477 -18.93 -17.81 -8.34
CA SER A 477 -18.11 -17.22 -9.42
C SER A 477 -18.16 -18.03 -10.72
N ASP A 478 -18.55 -19.27 -10.63
CA ASP A 478 -18.51 -20.27 -11.71
C ASP A 478 -19.90 -20.58 -12.29
N LEU A 479 -20.91 -19.79 -11.97
CA LEU A 479 -22.21 -19.86 -12.68
C LEU A 479 -22.16 -18.99 -13.95
N SER A 480 -21.56 -19.56 -14.98
CA SER A 480 -21.75 -19.12 -16.37
C SER A 480 -22.52 -20.17 -17.16
#